data_3a815e63d1da9f2a3c1a91ba812574ca
#
_entry.id   3a815e63d1da9f2a3c1a91ba812574ca
#
_cell.length_a   1.000
_cell.length_b   1.000
_cell.length_c   1.000
_cell.angle_alpha   90.00
_cell.angle_beta   90.00
_cell.angle_gamma   90.00
#
_symmetry.space_group_name_H-M   'P 1'
#
loop_
_entity.id
_entity.type
_entity.pdbx_description
1 polymer ?
#
loop_
_entity_poly.entity_id
_entity_poly.type
_entity_poly.pdbx_seq_one_letter_code
_entity_poly.pdbx_strand_id
1 'polypeptide(L)'
;MKQKIVILGVRGMAGHIIAKYLDSCNRYEIFGIARNDGEYVHSQIDVLDKEALEQYIKHIRPDIVINCIGMLVSQSNEDVVNAIKTNALLPHELSTLGNKIGFRLIHLSTDCVFSGRDGGYTESSPKDGLDNYAKSKALGEVCNDKDLTIRTSIIGPELKDGTGLLNWFLRQEGKIRGYTHAYWTGVTTLELAKVIDKMIEQNITGLYHLCPKERISKYDLLHLFKKVWEKDIDIEPFEDYTIDKSLICTRSDFVYNDIDYESMLIDLRQWMDKYKDCYL
;
A
#
# COMPACT_ATOMS: atom_id res chain seq x y z
N MET A 1 -24.60 -12.31 7.56
CA MET A 1 -24.55 -11.00 6.82
C MET A 1 -23.12 -10.80 6.35
N LYS A 2 -22.91 -10.16 5.19
CA LYS A 2 -21.56 -9.78 4.76
C LYS A 2 -21.02 -8.66 5.65
N GLN A 3 -19.71 -8.67 5.93
CA GLN A 3 -19.06 -7.55 6.61
C GLN A 3 -19.01 -6.34 5.68
N LYS A 4 -19.34 -5.16 6.21
CA LYS A 4 -19.27 -3.89 5.46
C LYS A 4 -17.88 -3.29 5.56
N ILE A 5 -17.26 -3.02 4.43
CA ILE A 5 -15.94 -2.41 4.35
C ILE A 5 -16.01 -1.09 3.58
N VAL A 6 -15.60 0.00 4.23
CA VAL A 6 -15.35 1.27 3.53
C VAL A 6 -13.86 1.34 3.14
N ILE A 7 -13.57 1.61 1.87
CA ILE A 7 -12.21 1.77 1.36
C ILE A 7 -11.98 3.22 0.92
N LEU A 8 -11.09 3.90 1.62
CA LEU A 8 -10.66 5.26 1.26
C LEU A 8 -9.54 5.19 0.22
N GLY A 9 -9.66 5.96 -0.85
CA GLY A 9 -8.71 5.95 -1.95
C GLY A 9 -8.87 4.75 -2.87
N VAL A 10 -10.11 4.32 -3.10
CA VAL A 10 -10.46 3.13 -3.91
C VAL A 10 -9.96 3.19 -5.36
N ARG A 11 -9.55 4.35 -5.86
CA ARG A 11 -8.92 4.51 -7.20
C ARG A 11 -7.40 4.61 -7.18
N GLY A 12 -6.77 4.50 -6.01
CA GLY A 12 -5.30 4.46 -5.87
C GLY A 12 -4.72 3.08 -6.22
N MET A 13 -3.38 3.01 -6.33
CA MET A 13 -2.64 1.79 -6.66
C MET A 13 -3.01 0.58 -5.77
N ALA A 14 -3.14 0.76 -4.48
CA ALA A 14 -3.56 -0.31 -3.57
C ALA A 14 -5.09 -0.47 -3.53
N GLY A 15 -5.81 0.66 -3.41
CA GLY A 15 -7.25 0.66 -3.13
C GLY A 15 -8.09 -0.06 -4.16
N HIS A 16 -7.80 0.09 -5.47
CA HIS A 16 -8.60 -0.54 -6.51
C HIS A 16 -8.44 -2.07 -6.56
N ILE A 17 -7.23 -2.56 -6.32
CA ILE A 17 -6.99 -4.02 -6.25
C ILE A 17 -7.59 -4.60 -4.97
N ILE A 18 -7.43 -3.93 -3.83
CA ILE A 18 -8.03 -4.35 -2.57
C ILE A 18 -9.55 -4.44 -2.70
N ALA A 19 -10.21 -3.41 -3.27
CA ALA A 19 -11.65 -3.40 -3.47
C ALA A 19 -12.12 -4.58 -4.34
N LYS A 20 -11.49 -4.74 -5.51
CA LYS A 20 -11.83 -5.80 -6.48
C LYS A 20 -11.55 -7.20 -5.92
N TYR A 21 -10.46 -7.38 -5.20
CA TYR A 21 -10.11 -8.66 -4.58
C TYR A 21 -11.09 -9.03 -3.47
N LEU A 22 -11.33 -8.12 -2.52
CA LEU A 22 -12.24 -8.38 -1.40
C LEU A 22 -13.69 -8.61 -1.86
N ASP A 23 -14.16 -7.88 -2.88
CA ASP A 23 -15.47 -8.13 -3.48
C ASP A 23 -15.56 -9.55 -4.07
N SER A 24 -14.50 -10.01 -4.76
CA SER A 24 -14.44 -11.36 -5.33
C SER A 24 -14.49 -12.48 -4.29
N CYS A 25 -14.16 -12.20 -3.03
CA CYS A 25 -14.26 -13.16 -1.92
C CYS A 25 -15.70 -13.46 -1.50
N ASN A 26 -16.69 -12.68 -1.93
CA ASN A 26 -18.12 -12.82 -1.61
C ASN A 26 -18.48 -12.75 -0.11
N ARG A 27 -17.54 -12.38 0.76
CA ARG A 27 -17.71 -12.25 2.23
C ARG A 27 -17.99 -10.82 2.65
N TYR A 28 -17.67 -9.86 1.79
CA TYR A 28 -17.68 -8.43 2.06
C TYR A 28 -18.70 -7.69 1.21
N GLU A 29 -19.18 -6.57 1.74
CA GLU A 29 -19.93 -5.53 1.03
C GLU A 29 -19.04 -4.30 0.97
N ILE A 30 -18.58 -3.93 -0.22
CA ILE A 30 -17.54 -2.90 -0.41
C ILE A 30 -18.18 -1.56 -0.70
N PHE A 31 -17.72 -0.51 0.00
CA PHE A 31 -18.08 0.89 -0.18
C PHE A 31 -16.83 1.72 -0.41
N GLY A 32 -16.58 2.13 -1.64
CA GLY A 32 -15.39 2.91 -1.97
C GLY A 32 -15.62 4.42 -1.96
N ILE A 33 -14.62 5.14 -1.51
CA ILE A 33 -14.56 6.61 -1.53
C ILE A 33 -13.36 7.06 -2.36
N ALA A 34 -13.58 8.01 -3.27
CA ALA A 34 -12.56 8.70 -4.03
C ALA A 34 -13.03 10.13 -4.38
N ARG A 35 -12.12 10.97 -4.88
CA ARG A 35 -12.46 12.33 -5.33
C ARG A 35 -13.19 12.36 -6.67
N ASN A 36 -12.93 11.36 -7.52
CA ASN A 36 -13.51 11.28 -8.87
C ASN A 36 -14.25 9.95 -9.02
N ASP A 37 -15.24 9.91 -9.88
CA ASP A 37 -16.02 8.72 -10.22
C ASP A 37 -15.16 7.58 -10.81
N GLY A 38 -15.67 6.37 -10.74
CA GLY A 38 -15.04 5.16 -11.29
C GLY A 38 -15.56 3.88 -10.66
N GLU A 39 -14.98 2.76 -11.06
CA GLU A 39 -15.33 1.45 -10.52
C GLU A 39 -15.13 1.43 -8.99
N TYR A 40 -16.06 0.83 -8.26
CA TYR A 40 -16.14 0.79 -6.79
C TYR A 40 -16.26 2.15 -6.09
N VAL A 41 -16.44 3.26 -6.79
CA VAL A 41 -16.70 4.57 -6.15
C VAL A 41 -18.18 4.70 -5.83
N HIS A 42 -18.53 4.64 -4.55
CA HIS A 42 -19.89 4.78 -4.05
C HIS A 42 -20.17 6.21 -3.55
N SER A 43 -19.12 6.96 -3.26
CA SER A 43 -19.24 8.38 -2.92
C SER A 43 -17.99 9.15 -3.33
N GLN A 44 -18.21 10.33 -3.91
CA GLN A 44 -17.15 11.27 -4.27
C GLN A 44 -16.94 12.24 -3.12
N ILE A 45 -15.94 11.95 -2.28
CA ILE A 45 -15.59 12.75 -1.10
C ILE A 45 -14.09 13.03 -1.11
N ASP A 46 -13.71 14.29 -0.88
CA ASP A 46 -12.35 14.62 -0.47
C ASP A 46 -12.23 14.32 1.04
N VAL A 47 -11.28 13.48 1.41
CA VAL A 47 -11.07 13.08 2.83
C VAL A 47 -10.65 14.24 3.73
N LEU A 48 -10.27 15.37 3.16
CA LEU A 48 -10.03 16.61 3.90
C LEU A 48 -11.34 17.33 4.28
N ASP A 49 -12.46 17.00 3.63
CA ASP A 49 -13.81 17.36 4.09
C ASP A 49 -14.23 16.36 5.18
N LYS A 50 -13.79 16.67 6.39
CA LYS A 50 -14.02 15.82 7.57
C LYS A 50 -15.51 15.60 7.83
N GLU A 51 -16.34 16.61 7.66
CA GLU A 51 -17.78 16.53 7.94
C GLU A 51 -18.47 15.57 6.97
N ALA A 52 -18.23 15.72 5.66
CA ALA A 52 -18.77 14.83 4.65
C ALA A 52 -18.29 13.38 4.85
N LEU A 53 -17.01 13.18 5.16
CA LEU A 53 -16.44 11.86 5.43
C LEU A 53 -17.09 11.20 6.64
N GLU A 54 -17.20 11.91 7.78
CA GLU A 54 -17.83 11.38 8.98
C GLU A 54 -19.33 11.05 8.78
N GLN A 55 -20.07 11.91 8.08
CA GLN A 55 -21.50 11.68 7.79
C GLN A 55 -21.67 10.43 6.93
N TYR A 56 -20.85 10.25 5.91
CA TYR A 56 -20.91 9.06 5.05
C TYR A 56 -20.58 7.78 5.83
N ILE A 57 -19.49 7.76 6.60
CA ILE A 57 -19.09 6.59 7.40
C ILE A 57 -20.20 6.26 8.45
N LYS A 58 -20.77 7.27 9.10
CA LYS A 58 -21.89 7.09 10.04
C LYS A 58 -23.15 6.53 9.36
N HIS A 59 -23.42 6.91 8.12
CA HIS A 59 -24.54 6.39 7.34
C HIS A 59 -24.35 4.91 6.97
N ILE A 60 -23.17 4.54 6.47
CA ILE A 60 -22.85 3.16 6.06
C ILE A 60 -22.77 2.22 7.28
N ARG A 61 -22.25 2.71 8.42
CA ARG A 61 -21.93 1.89 9.61
C ARG A 61 -21.08 0.68 9.25
N PRO A 62 -19.86 0.87 8.75
CA PRO A 62 -19.00 -0.23 8.36
C PRO A 62 -18.49 -1.00 9.57
N ASP A 63 -18.12 -2.26 9.37
CA ASP A 63 -17.35 -3.06 10.32
C ASP A 63 -15.86 -2.70 10.27
N ILE A 64 -15.38 -2.34 9.07
CA ILE A 64 -13.97 -2.04 8.79
C ILE A 64 -13.87 -0.82 7.88
N VAL A 65 -12.87 0.04 8.17
CA VAL A 65 -12.42 1.10 7.26
C VAL A 65 -10.99 0.80 6.85
N ILE A 66 -10.72 0.69 5.55
CA ILE A 66 -9.37 0.53 5.00
C ILE A 66 -8.90 1.86 4.43
N ASN A 67 -7.85 2.43 5.01
CA ASN A 67 -7.28 3.70 4.55
C ASN A 67 -6.08 3.44 3.63
N CYS A 68 -6.31 3.55 2.32
CA CYS A 68 -5.29 3.47 1.27
C CYS A 68 -4.82 4.84 0.79
N ILE A 69 -5.23 5.94 1.46
CA ILE A 69 -4.89 7.29 1.06
C ILE A 69 -3.51 7.69 1.63
N GLY A 70 -2.74 8.38 0.81
CA GLY A 70 -1.50 9.02 1.19
C GLY A 70 -1.03 10.00 0.12
N MET A 71 -0.51 11.13 0.52
CA MET A 71 0.23 12.03 -0.35
C MET A 71 1.66 11.50 -0.47
N LEU A 72 2.14 11.30 -1.71
CA LEU A 72 3.48 10.78 -1.98
C LEU A 72 4.58 11.84 -1.79
N VAL A 73 5.84 11.46 -1.96
CA VAL A 73 7.02 12.28 -1.64
C VAL A 73 6.96 13.68 -2.28
N SER A 74 6.75 13.77 -3.60
CA SER A 74 6.70 15.06 -4.33
C SER A 74 5.59 15.94 -3.75
N GLN A 75 4.36 15.43 -3.70
CA GLN A 75 3.20 16.15 -3.17
C GLN A 75 3.38 16.59 -1.70
N SER A 76 4.00 15.74 -0.87
CA SER A 76 4.24 16.05 0.54
C SER A 76 5.28 17.13 0.74
N ASN A 77 6.21 17.30 -0.20
CA ASN A 77 7.20 18.37 -0.18
C ASN A 77 6.63 19.69 -0.73
N GLU A 78 5.72 19.61 -1.68
CA GLU A 78 5.04 20.79 -2.28
C GLU A 78 3.98 21.37 -1.34
N ASP A 79 3.23 20.51 -0.63
CA ASP A 79 2.15 20.91 0.28
C ASP A 79 2.23 20.15 1.61
N VAL A 80 3.09 20.64 2.48
CA VAL A 80 3.34 20.07 3.82
C VAL A 80 2.08 20.07 4.69
N VAL A 81 1.24 21.10 4.59
CA VAL A 81 0.03 21.21 5.40
C VAL A 81 -0.96 20.10 5.07
N ASN A 82 -1.23 19.87 3.78
CA ASN A 82 -2.10 18.80 3.37
C ASN A 82 -1.46 17.42 3.56
N ALA A 83 -0.13 17.31 3.48
CA ALA A 83 0.57 16.08 3.84
C ALA A 83 0.38 15.72 5.32
N ILE A 84 0.46 16.70 6.23
CA ILE A 84 0.19 16.50 7.67
C ILE A 84 -1.28 16.07 7.87
N LYS A 85 -2.23 16.76 7.25
CA LYS A 85 -3.65 16.41 7.37
C LYS A 85 -3.95 15.01 6.86
N THR A 86 -3.42 14.66 5.69
CA THR A 86 -3.74 13.39 5.01
C THR A 86 -2.94 12.21 5.56
N ASN A 87 -1.62 12.37 5.71
CA ASN A 87 -0.75 11.26 6.09
C ASN A 87 -0.67 11.06 7.59
N ALA A 88 -0.77 12.14 8.38
CA ALA A 88 -0.61 12.09 9.84
C ALA A 88 -1.95 12.16 10.58
N LEU A 89 -2.76 13.18 10.35
CA LEU A 89 -3.95 13.44 11.16
C LEU A 89 -5.11 12.49 10.82
N LEU A 90 -5.42 12.30 9.55
CA LEU A 90 -6.56 11.48 9.07
C LEU A 90 -6.58 10.06 9.68
N PRO A 91 -5.49 9.28 9.75
CA PRO A 91 -5.53 7.95 10.34
C PRO A 91 -5.96 7.97 11.81
N HIS A 92 -5.51 8.95 12.60
CA HIS A 92 -5.90 9.09 14.01
C HIS A 92 -7.35 9.55 14.18
N GLU A 93 -7.84 10.41 13.29
CA GLU A 93 -9.25 10.82 13.28
C GLU A 93 -10.16 9.63 12.94
N LEU A 94 -9.77 8.80 11.97
CA LEU A 94 -10.49 7.56 11.63
C LEU A 94 -10.50 6.57 12.79
N SER A 95 -9.37 6.35 13.46
CA SER A 95 -9.30 5.49 14.65
C SER A 95 -10.21 6.01 15.78
N THR A 96 -10.19 7.33 16.02
CA THR A 96 -11.05 7.99 17.00
C THR A 96 -12.53 7.87 16.64
N LEU A 97 -12.88 8.03 15.37
CA LEU A 97 -14.24 7.83 14.88
C LEU A 97 -14.67 6.36 15.03
N GLY A 98 -13.78 5.42 14.72
CA GLY A 98 -13.99 3.99 14.91
C GLY A 98 -14.29 3.63 16.36
N ASN A 99 -13.66 4.29 17.34
CA ASN A 99 -13.97 4.11 18.75
C ASN A 99 -15.39 4.59 19.12
N LYS A 100 -15.91 5.61 18.40
CA LYS A 100 -17.25 6.17 18.67
C LYS A 100 -18.38 5.37 18.04
N ILE A 101 -18.16 4.80 16.85
CA ILE A 101 -19.24 4.17 16.07
C ILE A 101 -19.05 2.67 15.81
N GLY A 102 -17.94 2.10 16.26
CA GLY A 102 -17.75 0.65 16.34
C GLY A 102 -17.07 -0.02 15.14
N PHE A 103 -16.29 0.70 14.29
CA PHE A 103 -15.50 0.06 13.26
C PHE A 103 -14.02 -0.09 13.65
N ARG A 104 -13.33 -1.00 12.97
CA ARG A 104 -11.90 -1.20 13.01
C ARG A 104 -11.23 -0.51 11.83
N LEU A 105 -10.11 0.19 12.08
CA LEU A 105 -9.28 0.77 11.02
C LEU A 105 -8.17 -0.21 10.58
N ILE A 106 -7.97 -0.32 9.27
CA ILE A 106 -6.75 -0.89 8.65
C ILE A 106 -6.08 0.25 7.89
N HIS A 107 -4.87 0.64 8.32
CA HIS A 107 -4.12 1.75 7.72
C HIS A 107 -2.86 1.26 7.01
N LEU A 108 -2.64 1.72 5.78
CA LEU A 108 -1.43 1.43 5.02
C LEU A 108 -0.35 2.47 5.35
N SER A 109 0.76 2.01 5.93
CA SER A 109 1.99 2.77 6.12
C SER A 109 3.06 2.34 5.10
N THR A 110 4.31 2.72 5.30
CA THR A 110 5.39 2.58 4.30
C THR A 110 6.74 2.28 4.96
N ASP A 111 7.63 1.59 4.24
CA ASP A 111 9.05 1.46 4.55
C ASP A 111 9.80 2.80 4.53
N CYS A 112 9.24 3.81 3.85
CA CYS A 112 9.83 5.14 3.77
C CYS A 112 9.84 5.90 5.10
N VAL A 113 9.21 5.41 6.16
CA VAL A 113 9.39 5.95 7.53
C VAL A 113 10.83 5.79 8.01
N PHE A 114 11.61 4.95 7.34
CA PHE A 114 13.04 4.73 7.58
C PHE A 114 13.91 5.44 6.55
N SER A 115 15.11 5.85 6.99
CA SER A 115 16.10 6.50 6.11
C SER A 115 16.68 5.58 5.05
N GLY A 116 16.79 4.30 5.33
CA GLY A 116 17.45 3.31 4.46
C GLY A 116 18.97 3.25 4.63
N ARG A 117 19.52 3.76 5.72
CA ARG A 117 20.97 3.67 6.01
C ARG A 117 21.40 2.28 6.47
N ASP A 118 20.58 1.63 7.31
CA ASP A 118 20.97 0.40 8.00
C ASP A 118 20.36 -0.86 7.39
N GLY A 119 19.13 -0.79 6.87
CA GLY A 119 18.36 -1.95 6.41
C GLY A 119 17.86 -2.85 7.54
N GLY A 120 17.10 -3.86 7.20
CA GLY A 120 16.62 -4.85 8.17
C GLY A 120 15.80 -4.25 9.32
N TYR A 121 15.01 -3.21 9.04
CA TYR A 121 14.23 -2.51 10.06
C TYR A 121 13.10 -3.38 10.60
N THR A 122 12.99 -3.45 11.92
CA THR A 122 11.90 -4.13 12.65
C THR A 122 10.78 -3.15 13.01
N GLU A 123 9.65 -3.65 13.53
CA GLU A 123 8.54 -2.82 13.99
C GLU A 123 8.96 -1.83 15.09
N SER A 124 9.95 -2.21 15.91
CA SER A 124 10.49 -1.38 17.00
C SER A 124 11.62 -0.44 16.60
N SER A 125 12.13 -0.53 15.36
CA SER A 125 13.20 0.35 14.88
C SER A 125 12.78 1.82 14.89
N PRO A 126 13.67 2.75 15.27
CA PRO A 126 13.41 4.17 15.22
C PRO A 126 13.06 4.64 13.80
N LYS A 127 11.98 5.42 13.67
CA LYS A 127 11.55 6.00 12.40
C LYS A 127 12.40 7.23 12.12
N ASP A 128 13.42 7.10 11.30
CA ASP A 128 14.48 8.09 11.05
C ASP A 128 14.45 8.71 9.64
N GLY A 129 13.35 8.51 8.91
CA GLY A 129 13.12 9.12 7.60
C GLY A 129 13.07 10.65 7.69
N LEU A 130 13.72 11.34 6.74
CA LEU A 130 14.03 12.77 6.87
C LEU A 130 13.07 13.69 6.13
N ASP A 131 12.48 13.24 5.02
CA ASP A 131 11.59 14.05 4.20
C ASP A 131 10.18 14.20 4.81
N ASN A 132 9.38 15.10 4.25
CA ASN A 132 8.03 15.39 4.77
C ASN A 132 7.08 14.20 4.63
N TYR A 133 7.24 13.38 3.58
CA TYR A 133 6.48 12.15 3.40
C TYR A 133 6.77 11.16 4.54
N ALA A 134 8.05 10.85 4.76
CA ALA A 134 8.49 9.94 5.80
C ALA A 134 7.98 10.37 7.19
N LYS A 135 8.19 11.65 7.53
CA LYS A 135 7.76 12.21 8.83
C LYS A 135 6.25 12.19 9.01
N SER A 136 5.49 12.60 7.99
CA SER A 136 4.03 12.63 8.08
C SER A 136 3.44 11.22 8.13
N LYS A 137 3.97 10.26 7.36
CA LYS A 137 3.55 8.85 7.45
C LYS A 137 3.90 8.22 8.79
N ALA A 138 5.10 8.51 9.33
CA ALA A 138 5.53 8.02 10.63
C ALA A 138 4.63 8.52 11.78
N LEU A 139 4.17 9.78 11.71
CA LEU A 139 3.21 10.33 12.66
C LEU A 139 1.80 9.73 12.52
N GLY A 140 1.41 9.31 11.33
CA GLY A 140 0.07 8.74 11.07
C GLY A 140 -0.07 7.27 11.44
N GLU A 141 0.97 6.59 11.90
CA GLU A 141 0.87 5.19 12.29
C GLU A 141 0.06 5.04 13.58
N VAL A 142 -1.09 4.39 13.46
CA VAL A 142 -1.97 4.08 14.58
C VAL A 142 -1.54 2.74 15.18
N CYS A 143 -1.10 2.74 16.43
CA CYS A 143 -0.64 1.55 17.15
C CYS A 143 -1.49 1.37 18.41
N ASN A 144 -2.50 0.53 18.36
CA ASN A 144 -3.39 0.17 19.47
C ASN A 144 -3.90 -1.26 19.32
N ASP A 145 -4.67 -1.76 20.28
CA ASP A 145 -5.14 -3.14 20.32
C ASP A 145 -6.40 -3.40 19.47
N LYS A 146 -6.93 -2.38 18.78
CA LYS A 146 -8.13 -2.47 17.95
C LYS A 146 -7.81 -2.38 16.45
N ASP A 147 -7.01 -1.41 16.09
CA ASP A 147 -6.72 -1.06 14.70
C ASP A 147 -5.46 -1.79 14.18
N LEU A 148 -5.31 -1.87 12.89
CA LEU A 148 -4.13 -2.45 12.25
C LEU A 148 -3.43 -1.40 11.38
N THR A 149 -2.15 -1.18 11.61
CA THR A 149 -1.27 -0.46 10.69
C THR A 149 -0.34 -1.44 9.99
N ILE A 150 -0.40 -1.50 8.66
CA ILE A 150 0.48 -2.35 7.85
C ILE A 150 1.58 -1.48 7.27
N ARG A 151 2.82 -1.72 7.71
CA ARG A 151 4.01 -1.11 7.12
C ARG A 151 4.56 -2.02 6.04
N THR A 152 4.61 -1.53 4.81
CA THR A 152 5.08 -2.29 3.64
C THR A 152 5.54 -1.35 2.53
N SER A 153 6.11 -1.89 1.48
CA SER A 153 6.28 -1.22 0.19
C SER A 153 5.54 -2.01 -0.87
N ILE A 154 5.01 -1.36 -1.89
CA ILE A 154 4.12 -2.02 -2.85
C ILE A 154 4.50 -1.78 -4.30
N ILE A 155 4.20 -2.79 -5.12
CA ILE A 155 4.29 -2.75 -6.57
C ILE A 155 2.95 -3.16 -7.16
N GLY A 156 2.44 -2.38 -8.10
CA GLY A 156 1.20 -2.75 -8.79
C GLY A 156 0.87 -1.80 -9.92
N PRO A 157 -0.14 -2.14 -10.72
CA PRO A 157 -0.64 -1.25 -11.76
C PRO A 157 -1.37 -0.06 -11.15
N GLU A 158 -1.39 1.03 -11.88
CA GLU A 158 -2.13 2.25 -11.54
C GLU A 158 -3.18 2.52 -12.61
N LEU A 159 -4.35 2.97 -12.21
CA LEU A 159 -5.48 3.27 -13.11
C LEU A 159 -5.30 4.58 -13.92
N LYS A 160 -4.23 5.31 -13.68
CA LYS A 160 -3.88 6.57 -14.34
C LYS A 160 -2.43 6.51 -14.82
N ASP A 161 -1.95 7.61 -15.39
CA ASP A 161 -0.55 7.83 -15.77
C ASP A 161 0.39 7.66 -14.57
N GLY A 162 0.49 6.42 -14.09
CA GLY A 162 1.17 6.05 -12.86
C GLY A 162 2.67 6.31 -12.89
N THR A 163 3.20 6.73 -11.75
CA THR A 163 4.63 6.95 -11.51
C THR A 163 5.30 5.78 -10.79
N GLY A 164 4.51 4.77 -10.43
CA GLY A 164 4.99 3.56 -9.77
C GLY A 164 5.96 2.76 -10.62
N LEU A 165 6.86 2.04 -9.94
CA LEU A 165 7.99 1.36 -10.59
C LEU A 165 7.55 0.39 -11.70
N LEU A 166 6.45 -0.35 -11.52
CA LEU A 166 5.94 -1.26 -12.54
C LEU A 166 5.47 -0.51 -13.78
N ASN A 167 4.60 0.49 -13.61
CA ASN A 167 4.10 1.28 -14.74
C ASN A 167 5.22 2.03 -15.45
N TRP A 168 6.20 2.55 -14.70
CA TRP A 168 7.39 3.15 -15.27
C TRP A 168 8.15 2.13 -16.14
N PHE A 169 8.42 0.93 -15.59
CA PHE A 169 9.15 -0.12 -16.32
C PHE A 169 8.42 -0.56 -17.60
N LEU A 170 7.11 -0.77 -17.53
CA LEU A 170 6.32 -1.21 -18.68
C LEU A 170 6.36 -0.22 -19.85
N ARG A 171 6.59 1.07 -19.60
CA ARG A 171 6.74 2.12 -20.64
C ARG A 171 8.16 2.26 -21.18
N GLN A 172 9.16 1.68 -20.51
CA GLN A 172 10.55 1.82 -20.97
C GLN A 172 10.80 0.98 -22.21
N GLU A 173 11.70 1.45 -23.05
CA GLU A 173 12.20 0.77 -24.25
C GLU A 173 13.72 0.89 -24.31
N GLY A 174 14.37 0.02 -25.08
CA GLY A 174 15.82 0.06 -25.34
C GLY A 174 16.64 -0.28 -24.10
N LYS A 175 17.21 0.72 -23.42
CA LYS A 175 18.17 0.51 -22.33
C LYS A 175 17.80 1.33 -21.09
N ILE A 176 17.83 0.68 -19.91
CA ILE A 176 17.61 1.32 -18.61
C ILE A 176 18.72 0.95 -17.63
N ARG A 177 18.78 1.63 -16.49
CA ARG A 177 19.68 1.30 -15.38
C ARG A 177 18.91 0.76 -14.19
N GLY A 178 19.43 -0.29 -13.54
CA GLY A 178 18.91 -0.86 -12.30
C GLY A 178 19.90 -0.68 -11.15
N TYR A 179 19.43 -0.19 -10.00
CA TYR A 179 20.26 0.01 -8.80
C TYR A 179 20.57 -1.34 -8.14
N THR A 180 21.85 -1.74 -8.11
CA THR A 180 22.31 -3.00 -7.53
C THR A 180 22.34 -2.98 -6.00
N HIS A 181 22.48 -1.80 -5.39
CA HIS A 181 22.56 -1.61 -3.95
C HIS A 181 21.34 -0.88 -3.35
N ALA A 182 20.24 -0.78 -4.10
CA ALA A 182 18.96 -0.29 -3.57
C ALA A 182 18.06 -1.49 -3.21
N TYR A 183 18.05 -1.87 -1.93
CA TYR A 183 17.33 -3.05 -1.45
C TYR A 183 15.89 -2.76 -1.03
N TRP A 184 15.03 -3.76 -1.22
CA TRP A 184 13.60 -3.67 -1.06
C TRP A 184 13.00 -4.99 -0.55
N THR A 185 11.93 -4.94 0.24
CA THR A 185 11.18 -6.09 0.76
C THR A 185 9.67 -5.87 0.64
N GLY A 186 9.21 -5.29 -0.43
CA GLY A 186 7.77 -5.05 -0.60
C GLY A 186 7.03 -6.24 -1.20
N VAL A 187 5.73 -6.07 -1.38
CA VAL A 187 4.83 -7.05 -1.98
C VAL A 187 4.10 -6.45 -3.18
N THR A 188 3.46 -7.30 -4.00
CA THR A 188 2.54 -6.78 -5.00
C THR A 188 1.25 -6.29 -4.35
N THR A 189 0.54 -5.36 -5.00
CA THR A 189 -0.76 -4.88 -4.50
C THR A 189 -1.81 -5.98 -4.44
N LEU A 190 -1.69 -7.02 -5.28
CA LEU A 190 -2.53 -8.20 -5.21
C LEU A 190 -2.21 -9.05 -3.97
N GLU A 191 -0.93 -9.25 -3.68
CA GLU A 191 -0.52 -9.98 -2.49
C GLU A 191 -0.92 -9.22 -1.21
N LEU A 192 -0.77 -7.89 -1.19
CA LEU A 192 -1.28 -7.06 -0.11
C LEU A 192 -2.78 -7.28 0.12
N ALA A 193 -3.59 -7.34 -0.95
CA ALA A 193 -5.03 -7.57 -0.83
C ALA A 193 -5.35 -8.96 -0.26
N LYS A 194 -4.63 -10.01 -0.69
CA LYS A 194 -4.75 -11.38 -0.16
C LYS A 194 -4.39 -11.45 1.33
N VAL A 195 -3.35 -10.73 1.73
CA VAL A 195 -2.90 -10.71 3.13
C VAL A 195 -3.86 -9.91 4.01
N ILE A 196 -4.37 -8.77 3.54
CA ILE A 196 -5.40 -7.99 4.27
C ILE A 196 -6.62 -8.87 4.56
N ASP A 197 -7.07 -9.65 3.59
CA ASP A 197 -8.20 -10.57 3.76
C ASP A 197 -7.95 -11.56 4.92
N LYS A 198 -6.78 -12.21 4.94
CA LYS A 198 -6.38 -13.11 6.03
C LYS A 198 -6.23 -12.41 7.37
N MET A 199 -5.69 -11.17 7.39
CA MET A 199 -5.55 -10.37 8.60
C MET A 199 -6.90 -9.91 9.16
N ILE A 200 -7.91 -9.72 8.29
CA ILE A 200 -9.30 -9.48 8.70
C ILE A 200 -9.86 -10.73 9.38
N GLU A 201 -9.74 -11.89 8.75
CA GLU A 201 -10.24 -13.16 9.30
C GLU A 201 -9.61 -13.52 10.66
N GLN A 202 -8.33 -13.24 10.84
CA GLN A 202 -7.59 -13.54 12.06
C GLN A 202 -7.62 -12.41 13.11
N ASN A 203 -8.31 -11.32 12.79
CA ASN A 203 -8.42 -10.14 13.66
C ASN A 203 -7.06 -9.58 14.13
N ILE A 204 -6.08 -9.48 13.22
CA ILE A 204 -4.72 -8.97 13.53
C ILE A 204 -4.76 -7.47 13.80
N THR A 205 -4.15 -7.01 14.88
CA THR A 205 -4.14 -5.60 15.33
C THR A 205 -2.72 -5.08 15.54
N GLY A 206 -2.58 -3.79 15.84
CA GLY A 206 -1.29 -3.14 16.11
C GLY A 206 -0.51 -2.82 14.84
N LEU A 207 0.81 -2.66 14.97
CA LEU A 207 1.72 -2.42 13.85
C LEU A 207 2.30 -3.74 13.35
N TYR A 208 2.23 -3.96 12.03
CA TYR A 208 2.74 -5.16 11.38
C TYR A 208 3.61 -4.82 10.17
N HIS A 209 4.79 -5.47 10.05
CA HIS A 209 5.62 -5.42 8.85
C HIS A 209 5.19 -6.52 7.87
N LEU A 210 4.54 -6.13 6.78
CA LEU A 210 4.26 -7.05 5.68
C LEU A 210 5.42 -7.00 4.68
N CYS A 211 6.27 -7.99 4.73
CA CYS A 211 7.45 -8.09 3.88
C CYS A 211 7.84 -9.56 3.67
N PRO A 212 8.39 -9.93 2.50
CA PRO A 212 9.09 -11.18 2.31
C PRO A 212 10.32 -11.29 3.22
N LYS A 213 10.77 -12.52 3.48
CA LYS A 213 11.97 -12.78 4.29
C LYS A 213 13.24 -12.28 3.62
N GLU A 214 13.33 -12.49 2.32
CA GLU A 214 14.50 -12.11 1.53
C GLU A 214 14.29 -10.72 0.91
N ARG A 215 15.32 -9.89 1.00
CA ARG A 215 15.34 -8.61 0.27
C ARG A 215 15.79 -8.83 -1.17
N ILE A 216 15.36 -7.95 -2.07
CA ILE A 216 15.76 -7.95 -3.47
C ILE A 216 16.33 -6.57 -3.85
N SER A 217 17.35 -6.53 -4.71
CA SER A 217 17.80 -5.26 -5.28
C SER A 217 16.81 -4.74 -6.32
N LYS A 218 16.78 -3.43 -6.56
CA LYS A 218 15.97 -2.87 -7.66
C LYS A 218 16.43 -3.39 -9.02
N TYR A 219 17.72 -3.69 -9.18
CA TYR A 219 18.28 -4.31 -10.37
C TYR A 219 17.67 -5.69 -10.63
N ASP A 220 17.71 -6.58 -9.63
CA ASP A 220 17.17 -7.94 -9.77
C ASP A 220 15.65 -7.91 -9.94
N LEU A 221 14.95 -6.99 -9.25
CA LEU A 221 13.51 -6.81 -9.40
C LEU A 221 13.12 -6.39 -10.84
N LEU A 222 13.91 -5.51 -11.47
CA LEU A 222 13.68 -5.15 -12.87
C LEU A 222 13.94 -6.33 -13.82
N HIS A 223 14.90 -7.20 -13.52
CA HIS A 223 15.10 -8.44 -14.27
C HIS A 223 13.93 -9.42 -14.12
N LEU A 224 13.31 -9.51 -12.93
CA LEU A 224 12.07 -10.27 -12.76
C LEU A 224 10.92 -9.64 -13.58
N PHE A 225 10.79 -8.32 -13.60
CA PHE A 225 9.79 -7.67 -14.46
C PHE A 225 10.03 -8.00 -15.93
N LYS A 226 11.29 -7.88 -16.42
CA LYS A 226 11.66 -8.25 -17.79
C LYS A 226 11.21 -9.68 -18.11
N LYS A 227 11.50 -10.63 -17.22
CA LYS A 227 11.14 -12.05 -17.35
C LYS A 227 9.62 -12.25 -17.38
N VAL A 228 8.92 -11.70 -16.36
CA VAL A 228 7.48 -11.94 -16.18
C VAL A 228 6.65 -11.26 -17.26
N TRP A 229 6.99 -10.06 -17.71
CA TRP A 229 6.28 -9.36 -18.80
C TRP A 229 6.86 -9.60 -20.19
N GLU A 230 7.88 -10.48 -20.31
CA GLU A 230 8.53 -10.86 -21.60
C GLU A 230 8.98 -9.64 -22.40
N LYS A 231 9.47 -8.60 -21.69
CA LYS A 231 9.81 -7.32 -22.30
C LYS A 231 11.23 -7.35 -22.87
N ASP A 232 11.36 -6.96 -24.14
CA ASP A 232 12.69 -6.79 -24.76
C ASP A 232 13.29 -5.44 -24.36
N ILE A 233 14.11 -5.46 -23.33
CA ILE A 233 14.78 -4.27 -22.76
C ILE A 233 16.12 -4.68 -22.17
N ASP A 234 17.13 -3.84 -22.33
CA ASP A 234 18.45 -4.03 -21.73
C ASP A 234 18.54 -3.33 -20.37
N ILE A 235 19.02 -4.03 -19.33
CA ILE A 235 19.09 -3.51 -17.96
C ILE A 235 20.56 -3.51 -17.53
N GLU A 236 21.15 -2.31 -17.44
CA GLU A 236 22.52 -2.14 -16.99
C GLU A 236 22.59 -1.98 -15.46
N PRO A 237 23.59 -2.59 -14.80
CA PRO A 237 23.80 -2.37 -13.37
C PRO A 237 24.22 -0.91 -13.10
N PHE A 238 23.73 -0.34 -11.99
CA PHE A 238 24.13 0.97 -11.50
C PHE A 238 24.49 0.85 -10.01
N GLU A 239 25.78 1.06 -9.70
CA GLU A 239 26.36 0.77 -8.39
C GLU A 239 26.47 2.01 -7.48
N ASP A 240 26.46 3.23 -8.06
CA ASP A 240 26.73 4.48 -7.34
C ASP A 240 25.60 4.97 -6.43
N TYR A 241 24.58 4.15 -6.19
CA TYR A 241 23.47 4.49 -5.29
C TYR A 241 23.19 3.36 -4.31
N THR A 242 23.39 3.63 -3.03
CA THR A 242 23.17 2.66 -1.95
C THR A 242 22.07 3.13 -1.02
N ILE A 243 21.04 2.31 -0.86
CA ILE A 243 19.96 2.48 0.11
C ILE A 243 19.39 1.11 0.49
N ASP A 244 19.11 0.89 1.75
CA ASP A 244 18.47 -0.34 2.22
C ASP A 244 17.27 -0.03 3.10
N LYS A 245 16.07 -0.11 2.53
CA LYS A 245 14.80 0.06 3.25
C LYS A 245 14.12 -1.28 3.55
N SER A 246 14.92 -2.36 3.58
CA SER A 246 14.37 -3.68 3.87
C SER A 246 13.78 -3.73 5.29
N LEU A 247 12.64 -4.41 5.39
CA LEU A 247 11.91 -4.65 6.62
C LEU A 247 12.11 -6.08 7.08
N ILE A 248 12.05 -6.30 8.38
CA ILE A 248 11.96 -7.61 9.02
C ILE A 248 10.70 -7.62 9.87
N CYS A 249 9.86 -8.65 9.72
CA CYS A 249 8.73 -8.87 10.61
C CYS A 249 9.19 -9.65 11.85
N THR A 250 8.96 -9.09 13.03
CA THR A 250 9.31 -9.74 14.31
C THR A 250 8.07 -10.33 15.02
N ARG A 251 6.88 -10.16 14.45
CA ARG A 251 5.63 -10.66 15.01
C ARG A 251 5.41 -12.14 14.65
N SER A 252 4.85 -12.89 15.59
CA SER A 252 4.56 -14.31 15.44
C SER A 252 3.07 -14.66 15.52
N ASP A 253 2.21 -13.67 15.82
CA ASP A 253 0.76 -13.84 15.92
C ASP A 253 0.03 -13.90 14.57
N PHE A 254 0.73 -13.54 13.50
CA PHE A 254 0.31 -13.77 12.12
C PHE A 254 1.51 -14.28 11.33
N VAL A 255 1.38 -15.46 10.75
CA VAL A 255 2.42 -16.02 9.88
C VAL A 255 2.10 -15.69 8.44
N TYR A 256 2.86 -14.76 7.89
CA TYR A 256 2.85 -14.51 6.46
C TYR A 256 3.52 -15.71 5.75
N ASN A 257 2.74 -16.45 4.96
CA ASN A 257 3.29 -17.50 4.11
C ASN A 257 4.05 -16.82 2.98
N ASP A 258 5.35 -16.73 3.15
CA ASP A 258 6.26 -16.06 2.24
C ASP A 258 6.17 -16.67 0.84
N ILE A 259 5.73 -15.87 -0.10
CA ILE A 259 5.72 -16.19 -1.52
C ILE A 259 6.90 -15.46 -2.18
N ASP A 260 7.65 -16.14 -3.03
CA ASP A 260 8.79 -15.54 -3.70
C ASP A 260 8.37 -14.42 -4.68
N TYR A 261 9.31 -13.52 -4.98
CA TYR A 261 9.03 -12.34 -5.81
C TYR A 261 8.51 -12.69 -7.20
N GLU A 262 9.08 -13.73 -7.83
CA GLU A 262 8.68 -14.13 -9.17
C GLU A 262 7.22 -14.62 -9.17
N SER A 263 6.87 -15.47 -8.23
CA SER A 263 5.48 -15.97 -8.07
C SER A 263 4.49 -14.85 -7.80
N MET A 264 4.83 -13.88 -6.92
CA MET A 264 3.98 -12.70 -6.71
C MET A 264 3.76 -11.88 -7.99
N LEU A 265 4.79 -11.72 -8.82
CA LEU A 265 4.72 -10.97 -10.07
C LEU A 265 3.93 -11.73 -11.14
N ILE A 266 4.06 -13.06 -11.22
CA ILE A 266 3.27 -13.90 -12.11
C ILE A 266 1.78 -13.80 -11.74
N ASP A 267 1.45 -13.91 -10.46
CA ASP A 267 0.07 -13.75 -9.98
C ASP A 267 -0.49 -12.37 -10.36
N LEU A 268 0.32 -11.32 -10.18
CA LEU A 268 -0.07 -9.95 -10.53
C LEU A 268 -0.29 -9.80 -12.04
N ARG A 269 0.60 -10.36 -12.90
CA ARG A 269 0.42 -10.36 -14.36
C ARG A 269 -0.88 -11.05 -14.75
N GLN A 270 -1.15 -12.25 -14.22
CA GLN A 270 -2.40 -12.97 -14.47
C GLN A 270 -3.65 -12.18 -14.04
N TRP A 271 -3.56 -11.48 -12.91
CA TRP A 271 -4.59 -10.56 -12.46
C TRP A 271 -4.81 -9.41 -13.45
N MET A 272 -3.73 -8.77 -13.90
CA MET A 272 -3.80 -7.69 -14.88
C MET A 272 -4.38 -8.17 -16.21
N ASP A 273 -4.01 -9.37 -16.68
CA ASP A 273 -4.55 -9.95 -17.91
C ASP A 273 -6.04 -10.25 -17.78
N LYS A 274 -6.49 -10.75 -16.63
CA LYS A 274 -7.91 -10.97 -16.33
C LYS A 274 -8.74 -9.68 -16.35
N TYR A 275 -8.16 -8.58 -15.91
CA TYR A 275 -8.82 -7.27 -15.80
C TYR A 275 -8.17 -6.22 -16.70
N LYS A 276 -7.72 -6.63 -17.88
CA LYS A 276 -6.98 -5.79 -18.82
C LYS A 276 -7.65 -4.46 -19.15
N ASP A 277 -8.98 -4.44 -19.23
CA ASP A 277 -9.76 -3.24 -19.55
C ASP A 277 -9.63 -2.13 -18.48
N CYS A 278 -9.11 -2.47 -17.28
CA CYS A 278 -8.82 -1.51 -16.22
C CYS A 278 -7.44 -0.84 -16.37
N TYR A 279 -6.52 -1.45 -17.16
CA TYR A 279 -5.10 -1.08 -17.20
C TYR A 279 -4.60 -0.68 -18.61
N LEU A 280 -5.51 -0.56 -19.59
CA LEU A 280 -5.23 -0.12 -20.96
C LEU A 280 -5.39 1.39 -21.12
#